data_0afe62ae59e6bbb677c4b93accdb03ec
#
_entry.id   0afe62ae59e6bbb677c4b93accdb03ec
#
_cell.length_a   1.000
_cell.length_b   1.000
_cell.length_c   1.000
_cell.angle_alpha   90.00
_cell.angle_beta   90.00
_cell.angle_gamma   90.00
#
_symmetry.space_group_name_H-M   'P 1'
#
loop_
_entity.id
_entity.type
_entity.pdbx_description
1 polymer ?
#
loop_
_entity_poly.entity_id
_entity_poly.type
_entity_poly.pdbx_seq_one_letter_code
_entity_poly.pdbx_strand_id
1 'polypeptide(L)'
;MLKVRRQKKADHVVGLEIEAGGIAAAEVDAANRVNGALHPLPPDAFQEGEIADPEAVVASLKDLWAQHKLSKRVRVGIGNQRVVVRTLRLPAIEDPGEMEAAVRFQAQEQMPMPLDQAILEHQVVGGVPGEDGSSPQVDVVVVAARRDMIQSFVEPLRRAGLEPVGIDLSAFGMIRALAGVDEGGMAVPAEPGVTAPPDKAVLYCNLGDVMNLAVARGRSCLFTRVSPGGMEPIVARLSSEGGLTPEHARQWLTYVGLNQPAEEIGGDPEVVARTRSVLSDGVSDLVDELRLSLDYYGAQESAIPVDRIIVCGPGSAIPGLASAMEGSVGLPIVAARPPAFAGFDDGVAARLTLAYGLALEN
;
A
#
# COMPACT_ATOMS: atom_id res chain seq x y z
N MET A 1 -40.78 1.12 -32.42
CA MET A 1 -39.52 1.75 -32.01
C MET A 1 -39.15 1.31 -30.59
N LEU A 2 -38.29 0.31 -30.47
CA LEU A 2 -37.77 -0.13 -29.17
C LEU A 2 -36.76 0.91 -28.67
N LYS A 3 -37.11 1.59 -27.57
CA LYS A 3 -36.13 2.40 -26.81
C LYS A 3 -35.13 1.44 -26.17
N VAL A 4 -33.95 1.32 -26.75
CA VAL A 4 -32.81 0.71 -26.09
C VAL A 4 -32.53 1.54 -24.83
N ARG A 5 -32.86 0.99 -23.66
CA ARG A 5 -32.42 1.52 -22.36
C ARG A 5 -30.90 1.50 -22.40
N ARG A 6 -30.24 2.68 -22.50
CA ARG A 6 -28.85 2.80 -22.17
C ARG A 6 -28.66 2.21 -20.77
N GLN A 7 -27.99 1.06 -20.70
CA GLN A 7 -27.51 0.56 -19.42
C GLN A 7 -26.75 1.72 -18.76
N LYS A 8 -27.16 2.10 -17.55
CA LYS A 8 -26.34 2.96 -16.71
C LYS A 8 -24.95 2.30 -16.70
N LYS A 9 -23.91 3.04 -17.13
CA LYS A 9 -22.51 2.65 -16.89
C LYS A 9 -22.44 2.26 -15.42
N ALA A 10 -22.02 1.03 -15.12
CA ALA A 10 -21.76 0.64 -13.75
C ALA A 10 -20.84 1.71 -13.15
N ASP A 11 -21.21 2.21 -11.97
CA ASP A 11 -20.44 3.27 -11.29
C ASP A 11 -19.14 2.68 -10.73
N HIS A 12 -18.22 2.31 -11.62
CA HIS A 12 -16.90 1.80 -11.21
C HIS A 12 -16.11 2.89 -10.52
N VAL A 13 -15.45 2.52 -9.44
CA VAL A 13 -14.53 3.38 -8.70
C VAL A 13 -13.12 3.06 -9.17
N VAL A 14 -12.37 4.09 -9.50
CA VAL A 14 -10.95 4.00 -9.80
C VAL A 14 -10.17 4.07 -8.49
N GLY A 15 -9.37 3.04 -8.21
CA GLY A 15 -8.36 3.14 -7.17
C GLY A 15 -7.18 3.95 -7.68
N LEU A 16 -6.70 4.86 -6.86
CA LEU A 16 -5.66 5.81 -7.20
C LEU A 16 -4.56 5.81 -6.15
N GLU A 17 -3.33 5.57 -6.58
CA GLU A 17 -2.13 5.68 -5.75
C GLU A 17 -1.22 6.74 -6.35
N ILE A 18 -0.65 7.58 -5.49
CA ILE A 18 0.29 8.64 -5.86
C ILE A 18 1.59 8.39 -5.09
N GLU A 19 2.69 8.24 -5.82
CA GLU A 19 4.03 8.02 -5.28
C GLU A 19 5.02 8.96 -5.99
N ALA A 20 6.23 9.13 -5.44
CA ALA A 20 7.28 9.95 -6.06
C ALA A 20 7.61 9.52 -7.52
N GLY A 21 7.48 8.22 -7.81
CA GLY A 21 7.68 7.65 -9.15
C GLY A 21 6.54 7.91 -10.14
N GLY A 22 5.38 8.41 -9.70
CA GLY A 22 4.24 8.69 -10.56
C GLY A 22 2.89 8.32 -9.96
N ILE A 23 1.88 8.38 -10.80
CA ILE A 23 0.48 8.08 -10.47
C ILE A 23 0.12 6.72 -11.06
N ALA A 24 -0.49 5.86 -10.24
CA ALA A 24 -1.09 4.60 -10.66
C ALA A 24 -2.61 4.66 -10.46
N ALA A 25 -3.36 4.31 -11.50
CA ALA A 25 -4.81 4.25 -11.47
C ALA A 25 -5.29 2.90 -11.97
N ALA A 26 -6.23 2.28 -11.28
CA ALA A 26 -6.81 1.02 -11.70
C ALA A 26 -8.33 1.03 -11.55
N GLU A 27 -9.04 0.56 -12.56
CA GLU A 27 -10.48 0.35 -12.56
C GLU A 27 -10.75 -1.14 -12.79
N VAL A 28 -11.65 -1.71 -12.00
CA VAL A 28 -12.02 -3.13 -12.10
C VAL A 28 -13.45 -3.23 -12.61
N ASP A 29 -13.65 -3.98 -13.69
CA ASP A 29 -14.98 -4.20 -14.22
C ASP A 29 -15.70 -5.41 -13.56
N ALA A 30 -16.99 -5.57 -13.86
CA ALA A 30 -17.80 -6.65 -13.32
C ALA A 30 -17.33 -8.08 -13.71
N ALA A 31 -16.43 -8.18 -14.69
CA ALA A 31 -15.80 -9.43 -15.10
C ALA A 31 -14.39 -9.59 -14.46
N ASN A 32 -14.07 -8.78 -13.47
CA ASN A 32 -12.77 -8.72 -12.78
C ASN A 32 -11.57 -8.43 -13.70
N ARG A 33 -11.81 -7.73 -14.82
CA ARG A 33 -10.74 -7.26 -15.71
C ARG A 33 -10.27 -5.90 -15.25
N VAL A 34 -8.95 -5.72 -15.25
CA VAL A 34 -8.31 -4.49 -14.82
C VAL A 34 -8.02 -3.58 -16.02
N ASN A 35 -8.50 -2.34 -15.94
CA ASN A 35 -8.07 -1.25 -16.79
C ASN A 35 -7.11 -0.38 -15.98
N GLY A 36 -5.79 -0.60 -16.16
CA GLY A 36 -4.73 0.07 -15.43
C GLY A 36 -4.09 1.18 -16.25
N ALA A 37 -3.69 2.25 -15.60
CA ALA A 37 -2.99 3.37 -16.21
C ALA A 37 -1.90 3.89 -15.27
N LEU A 38 -0.75 4.24 -15.84
CA LEU A 38 0.39 4.82 -15.15
C LEU A 38 0.75 6.16 -15.79
N HIS A 39 1.12 7.14 -14.97
CA HIS A 39 1.60 8.44 -15.45
C HIS A 39 2.76 8.91 -14.58
N PRO A 40 3.87 9.38 -15.15
CA PRO A 40 4.98 9.92 -14.37
C PRO A 40 4.57 11.20 -13.65
N LEU A 41 5.21 11.46 -12.51
CA LEU A 41 5.15 12.75 -11.84
C LEU A 41 6.46 13.51 -12.06
N PRO A 42 6.41 14.85 -12.15
CA PRO A 42 7.63 15.65 -12.08
C PRO A 42 8.39 15.36 -10.78
N PRO A 43 9.73 15.44 -10.82
CA PRO A 43 10.54 15.33 -9.62
C PRO A 43 10.03 16.28 -8.53
N ASP A 44 10.12 15.86 -7.29
CA ASP A 44 9.72 16.61 -6.10
C ASP A 44 8.23 16.99 -5.97
N ALA A 45 7.36 16.54 -6.89
CA ALA A 45 5.93 16.79 -6.80
C ALA A 45 5.26 15.99 -5.65
N PHE A 46 5.87 14.89 -5.24
CA PHE A 46 5.41 14.05 -4.14
C PHE A 46 6.63 13.59 -3.31
N GLN A 47 6.59 13.81 -2.01
CA GLN A 47 7.72 13.53 -1.11
C GLN A 47 7.20 12.96 0.22
N GLU A 48 7.86 11.94 0.73
CA GLU A 48 7.56 11.32 2.04
C GLU A 48 6.08 10.96 2.26
N GLY A 49 5.38 10.56 1.20
CA GLY A 49 3.96 10.23 1.27
C GLY A 49 3.03 11.44 1.23
N GLU A 50 3.49 12.61 0.78
CA GLU A 50 2.72 13.86 0.72
C GLU A 50 2.85 14.59 -0.61
N ILE A 51 1.79 15.29 -0.99
CA ILE A 51 1.80 16.14 -2.18
C ILE A 51 2.57 17.43 -1.86
N ALA A 52 3.76 17.58 -2.45
CA ALA A 52 4.62 18.75 -2.29
C ALA A 52 4.31 19.85 -3.33
N ASP A 53 3.99 19.48 -4.59
CA ASP A 53 3.54 20.39 -5.63
C ASP A 53 2.13 20.01 -6.13
N PRO A 54 1.07 20.64 -5.58
CA PRO A 54 -0.30 20.37 -5.99
C PRO A 54 -0.59 20.71 -7.47
N GLU A 55 0.09 21.70 -8.05
CA GLU A 55 -0.11 22.09 -9.45
C GLU A 55 0.42 21.02 -10.41
N ALA A 56 1.60 20.49 -10.13
CA ALA A 56 2.18 19.40 -10.89
C ALA A 56 1.30 18.13 -10.82
N VAL A 57 0.77 17.81 -9.63
CA VAL A 57 -0.15 16.67 -9.46
C VAL A 57 -1.44 16.89 -10.23
N VAL A 58 -2.04 18.10 -10.18
CA VAL A 58 -3.25 18.43 -10.96
C VAL A 58 -3.03 18.28 -12.45
N ALA A 59 -1.88 18.75 -12.96
CA ALA A 59 -1.54 18.62 -14.38
C ALA A 59 -1.40 17.15 -14.78
N SER A 60 -0.63 16.37 -14.03
CA SER A 60 -0.41 14.93 -14.29
C SER A 60 -1.72 14.12 -14.22
N LEU A 61 -2.62 14.43 -13.27
CA LEU A 61 -3.94 13.81 -13.21
C LEU A 61 -4.78 14.13 -14.44
N LYS A 62 -4.80 15.38 -14.91
CA LYS A 62 -5.53 15.75 -16.12
C LYS A 62 -5.00 15.03 -17.33
N ASP A 63 -3.68 14.91 -17.48
CA ASP A 63 -3.03 14.23 -18.59
C ASP A 63 -3.34 12.72 -18.55
N LEU A 64 -3.28 12.08 -17.39
CA LEU A 64 -3.66 10.68 -17.20
C LEU A 64 -5.10 10.42 -17.66
N TRP A 65 -6.06 11.24 -17.22
CA TRP A 65 -7.48 11.08 -17.59
C TRP A 65 -7.78 11.48 -19.04
N ALA A 66 -6.96 12.33 -19.65
CA ALA A 66 -7.08 12.66 -21.06
C ALA A 66 -6.62 11.49 -21.96
N GLN A 67 -5.61 10.73 -21.53
CA GLN A 67 -5.05 9.60 -22.28
C GLN A 67 -5.83 8.29 -22.07
N HIS A 68 -6.49 8.13 -20.91
CA HIS A 68 -7.16 6.89 -20.53
C HIS A 68 -8.64 7.10 -20.25
N LYS A 69 -9.48 6.13 -20.67
CA LYS A 69 -10.93 6.18 -20.48
C LYS A 69 -11.30 5.58 -19.12
N LEU A 70 -10.95 6.26 -18.04
CA LEU A 70 -11.27 5.89 -16.67
C LEU A 70 -12.51 6.61 -16.15
N SER A 71 -13.19 6.02 -15.15
CA SER A 71 -14.24 6.70 -14.38
C SER A 71 -13.64 7.91 -13.65
N LYS A 72 -14.45 8.95 -13.45
CA LYS A 72 -14.03 10.11 -12.65
C LYS A 72 -14.19 9.92 -11.15
N ARG A 73 -14.90 8.87 -10.73
CA ARG A 73 -15.07 8.51 -9.32
C ARG A 73 -13.83 7.79 -8.84
N VAL A 74 -13.13 8.39 -7.88
CA VAL A 74 -11.81 7.90 -7.43
C VAL A 74 -11.80 7.63 -5.93
N ARG A 75 -11.14 6.56 -5.53
CA ARG A 75 -10.72 6.29 -4.16
C ARG A 75 -9.21 6.38 -4.10
N VAL A 76 -8.70 7.37 -3.36
CA VAL A 76 -7.26 7.60 -3.26
C VAL A 76 -6.69 6.89 -2.05
N GLY A 77 -5.55 6.23 -2.23
CA GLY A 77 -4.75 5.65 -1.17
C GLY A 77 -3.90 6.72 -0.48
N ILE A 78 -3.75 6.58 0.82
CA ILE A 78 -2.83 7.39 1.62
C ILE A 78 -1.93 6.45 2.41
N GLY A 79 -0.61 6.66 2.27
CA GLY A 79 0.43 5.98 3.01
C GLY A 79 1.46 6.97 3.51
N ASN A 80 1.22 7.60 4.68
CA ASN A 80 2.22 8.46 5.30
C ASN A 80 2.22 8.31 6.83
N GLN A 81 3.25 8.86 7.48
CA GLN A 81 3.46 8.73 8.92
C GLN A 81 2.48 9.53 9.79
N ARG A 82 1.70 10.44 9.21
CA ARG A 82 0.69 11.25 9.92
C ARG A 82 -0.68 10.57 10.04
N VAL A 83 -0.78 9.35 9.53
CA VAL A 83 -1.95 8.48 9.76
C VAL A 83 -1.61 7.52 10.89
N VAL A 84 -2.51 7.45 11.86
CA VAL A 84 -2.37 6.57 13.02
C VAL A 84 -3.44 5.50 12.97
N VAL A 85 -3.04 4.25 13.08
CA VAL A 85 -3.94 3.09 13.19
C VAL A 85 -3.72 2.45 14.55
N ARG A 86 -4.81 2.16 15.27
CA ARG A 86 -4.79 1.48 16.56
C ARG A 86 -5.91 0.45 16.62
N THR A 87 -5.68 -0.64 17.30
CA THR A 87 -6.74 -1.57 17.67
C THR A 87 -7.12 -1.32 19.12
N LEU A 88 -8.39 -0.98 19.34
CA LEU A 88 -8.97 -0.80 20.66
C LEU A 88 -9.79 -2.04 21.03
N ARG A 89 -9.76 -2.42 22.31
CA ARG A 89 -10.67 -3.45 22.83
C ARG A 89 -11.75 -2.79 23.64
N LEU A 90 -13.00 -2.94 23.20
CA LEU A 90 -14.18 -2.29 23.78
C LEU A 90 -15.25 -3.32 24.14
N PRO A 91 -16.16 -3.03 25.08
CA PRO A 91 -17.36 -3.83 25.25
C PRO A 91 -18.14 -3.96 23.93
N ALA A 92 -18.81 -5.09 23.70
CA ALA A 92 -19.68 -5.27 22.55
C ALA A 92 -20.92 -4.37 22.72
N ILE A 93 -20.92 -3.22 22.06
CA ILE A 93 -21.98 -2.21 22.07
C ILE A 93 -22.77 -2.36 20.76
N GLU A 94 -24.08 -2.59 20.86
CA GLU A 94 -24.94 -2.78 19.68
C GLU A 94 -25.35 -1.46 19.01
N ASP A 95 -25.52 -0.39 19.80
CA ASP A 95 -25.90 0.92 19.27
C ASP A 95 -24.71 1.60 18.60
N PRO A 96 -24.80 1.96 17.30
CA PRO A 96 -23.68 2.57 16.57
C PRO A 96 -23.23 3.92 17.15
N GLY A 97 -24.16 4.72 17.71
CA GLY A 97 -23.83 6.02 18.29
C GLY A 97 -23.09 5.88 19.62
N GLU A 98 -23.49 4.90 20.45
CA GLU A 98 -22.77 4.58 21.70
C GLU A 98 -21.39 3.99 21.38
N MET A 99 -21.27 3.13 20.35
CA MET A 99 -19.99 2.61 19.89
C MET A 99 -19.07 3.74 19.43
N GLU A 100 -19.57 4.68 18.61
CA GLU A 100 -18.78 5.84 18.16
C GLU A 100 -18.29 6.68 19.33
N ALA A 101 -19.17 6.92 20.33
CA ALA A 101 -18.81 7.67 21.54
C ALA A 101 -17.72 6.96 22.35
N ALA A 102 -17.84 5.63 22.53
CA ALA A 102 -16.86 4.81 23.24
C ALA A 102 -15.51 4.80 22.51
N VAL A 103 -15.52 4.62 21.18
CA VAL A 103 -14.31 4.69 20.36
C VAL A 103 -13.64 6.07 20.50
N ARG A 104 -14.40 7.15 20.36
CA ARG A 104 -13.86 8.52 20.48
C ARG A 104 -13.27 8.79 21.86
N PHE A 105 -13.92 8.32 22.91
CA PHE A 105 -13.43 8.47 24.30
C PHE A 105 -12.11 7.73 24.49
N GLN A 106 -12.04 6.45 24.10
CA GLN A 106 -10.84 5.64 24.26
C GLN A 106 -9.69 6.13 23.36
N ALA A 107 -10.02 6.62 22.15
CA ALA A 107 -9.03 7.15 21.22
C ALA A 107 -8.34 8.43 21.75
N GLN A 108 -8.98 9.24 22.60
CA GLN A 108 -8.37 10.44 23.17
C GLN A 108 -7.08 10.15 23.94
N GLU A 109 -7.00 9.00 24.59
CA GLU A 109 -5.83 8.61 25.39
C GLU A 109 -4.73 7.95 24.54
N GLN A 110 -5.07 7.39 23.37
CA GLN A 110 -4.16 6.56 22.58
C GLN A 110 -3.68 7.22 21.27
N MET A 111 -4.33 8.31 20.85
CA MET A 111 -3.94 9.00 19.62
C MET A 111 -2.97 10.15 19.91
N PRO A 112 -1.82 10.21 19.23
CA PRO A 112 -0.80 11.25 19.44
C PRO A 112 -1.16 12.58 18.77
N MET A 113 -2.44 12.82 18.48
CA MET A 113 -2.95 14.03 17.84
C MET A 113 -4.27 14.51 18.45
N PRO A 114 -4.57 15.81 18.44
CA PRO A 114 -5.86 16.34 18.88
C PRO A 114 -7.00 15.84 17.99
N LEU A 115 -8.02 15.20 18.58
CA LEU A 115 -9.13 14.61 17.82
C LEU A 115 -10.06 15.63 17.16
N ASP A 116 -10.07 16.88 17.61
CA ASP A 116 -10.79 17.99 16.98
C ASP A 116 -10.19 18.39 15.61
N GLN A 117 -8.89 18.14 15.42
CA GLN A 117 -8.18 18.39 14.16
C GLN A 117 -8.07 17.12 13.30
N ALA A 118 -8.55 15.97 13.78
CA ALA A 118 -8.50 14.70 13.09
C ALA A 118 -9.83 14.32 12.43
N ILE A 119 -9.74 13.49 11.42
CA ILE A 119 -10.81 12.61 10.96
C ILE A 119 -10.56 11.28 11.64
N LEU A 120 -11.59 10.78 12.33
CA LEU A 120 -11.55 9.50 13.04
C LEU A 120 -12.59 8.58 12.41
N GLU A 121 -12.12 7.42 11.94
CA GLU A 121 -12.97 6.35 11.42
C GLU A 121 -12.67 5.06 12.18
N HIS A 122 -13.64 4.16 12.26
CA HIS A 122 -13.46 2.90 12.96
C HIS A 122 -14.18 1.74 12.28
N GLN A 123 -13.68 0.54 12.51
CA GLN A 123 -14.28 -0.71 12.05
C GLN A 123 -14.14 -1.79 13.12
N VAL A 124 -15.25 -2.46 13.45
CA VAL A 124 -15.23 -3.67 14.28
C VAL A 124 -14.65 -4.81 13.43
N VAL A 125 -13.58 -5.44 13.93
CA VAL A 125 -12.83 -6.47 13.18
C VAL A 125 -12.88 -7.86 13.82
N GLY A 126 -13.36 -7.98 15.06
CA GLY A 126 -13.49 -9.26 15.74
C GLY A 126 -14.28 -9.17 17.02
N GLY A 127 -14.85 -10.31 17.45
CA GLY A 127 -15.45 -10.48 18.77
C GLY A 127 -14.54 -11.32 19.65
N VAL A 128 -14.36 -10.90 20.89
CA VAL A 128 -13.63 -11.64 21.92
C VAL A 128 -14.66 -12.13 22.95
N PRO A 129 -14.81 -13.45 23.13
CA PRO A 129 -15.69 -13.98 24.16
C PRO A 129 -15.27 -13.46 25.52
N GLY A 130 -16.25 -13.12 26.37
CA GLY A 130 -15.97 -12.75 27.76
C GLY A 130 -15.41 -13.96 28.51
N GLU A 131 -14.33 -13.79 29.23
CA GLU A 131 -13.81 -14.79 30.18
C GLU A 131 -14.57 -14.70 31.48
N ASP A 132 -14.89 -15.86 32.11
CA ASP A 132 -15.47 -16.01 33.43
C ASP A 132 -16.71 -15.12 33.75
N GLY A 133 -17.62 -14.97 32.76
CA GLY A 133 -18.86 -14.21 32.96
C GLY A 133 -18.73 -12.71 32.78
N SER A 134 -17.59 -12.22 32.26
CA SER A 134 -17.43 -10.83 31.83
C SER A 134 -18.24 -10.58 30.52
N SER A 135 -18.63 -9.33 30.28
CA SER A 135 -19.32 -8.95 29.04
C SER A 135 -18.45 -9.22 27.80
N PRO A 136 -19.07 -9.68 26.69
CA PRO A 136 -18.34 -9.86 25.44
C PRO A 136 -17.64 -8.56 25.02
N GLN A 137 -16.46 -8.70 24.45
CA GLN A 137 -15.66 -7.57 23.92
C GLN A 137 -15.53 -7.65 22.41
N VAL A 138 -15.18 -6.54 21.79
CA VAL A 138 -14.89 -6.46 20.37
C VAL A 138 -13.56 -5.75 20.17
N ASP A 139 -12.80 -6.21 19.18
CA ASP A 139 -11.64 -5.50 18.70
C ASP A 139 -12.09 -4.52 17.59
N VAL A 140 -11.71 -3.25 17.74
CA VAL A 140 -12.08 -2.15 16.86
C VAL A 140 -10.82 -1.52 16.31
N VAL A 141 -10.63 -1.60 15.01
CA VAL A 141 -9.56 -0.85 14.32
C VAL A 141 -10.01 0.59 14.19
N VAL A 142 -9.21 1.51 14.68
CA VAL A 142 -9.44 2.95 14.63
C VAL A 142 -8.34 3.61 13.81
N VAL A 143 -8.74 4.44 12.85
CA VAL A 143 -7.86 5.23 12.00
C VAL A 143 -8.06 6.69 12.31
N ALA A 144 -6.98 7.40 12.58
CA ALA A 144 -6.98 8.84 12.76
C ALA A 144 -6.02 9.50 11.76
N ALA A 145 -6.51 10.52 11.07
CA ALA A 145 -5.73 11.29 10.11
C ALA A 145 -6.02 12.79 10.27
N ARG A 146 -5.01 13.64 10.13
CA ARG A 146 -5.20 15.09 10.20
C ARG A 146 -6.05 15.61 9.04
N ARG A 147 -6.99 16.53 9.32
CA ARG A 147 -7.89 17.11 8.31
C ARG A 147 -7.15 17.86 7.21
N ASP A 148 -6.11 18.62 7.57
CA ASP A 148 -5.30 19.38 6.61
C ASP A 148 -4.58 18.45 5.62
N MET A 149 -4.03 17.34 6.10
CA MET A 149 -3.40 16.33 5.26
C MET A 149 -4.42 15.67 4.32
N ILE A 150 -5.59 15.28 4.80
CA ILE A 150 -6.67 14.74 3.95
C ILE A 150 -7.06 15.76 2.87
N GLN A 151 -7.19 17.04 3.24
CA GLN A 151 -7.53 18.10 2.31
C GLN A 151 -6.49 18.28 1.20
N SER A 152 -5.18 18.14 1.53
CA SER A 152 -4.10 18.26 0.54
C SER A 152 -4.17 17.20 -0.56
N PHE A 153 -4.77 16.03 -0.30
CA PHE A 153 -5.05 15.02 -1.32
C PHE A 153 -6.35 15.29 -2.08
N VAL A 154 -7.42 15.69 -1.39
CA VAL A 154 -8.75 15.87 -1.99
C VAL A 154 -8.80 17.05 -2.95
N GLU A 155 -8.15 18.17 -2.61
CA GLU A 155 -8.21 19.40 -3.41
C GLU A 155 -7.62 19.21 -4.83
N PRO A 156 -6.41 18.67 -5.03
CA PRO A 156 -5.87 18.40 -6.37
C PRO A 156 -6.75 17.49 -7.21
N LEU A 157 -7.37 16.46 -6.62
CA LEU A 157 -8.29 15.57 -7.32
C LEU A 157 -9.50 16.34 -7.87
N ARG A 158 -10.14 17.18 -7.04
CA ARG A 158 -11.28 18.01 -7.46
C ARG A 158 -10.87 19.01 -8.54
N ARG A 159 -9.72 19.64 -8.41
CA ARG A 159 -9.18 20.59 -9.41
C ARG A 159 -8.83 19.92 -10.74
N ALA A 160 -8.49 18.63 -10.71
CA ALA A 160 -8.33 17.82 -11.91
C ALA A 160 -9.65 17.40 -12.56
N GLY A 161 -10.80 17.73 -11.93
CA GLY A 161 -12.14 17.39 -12.41
C GLY A 161 -12.56 15.95 -12.07
N LEU A 162 -11.96 15.36 -11.04
CA LEU A 162 -12.29 14.07 -10.47
C LEU A 162 -13.27 14.20 -9.31
N GLU A 163 -13.96 13.11 -9.00
CA GLU A 163 -14.89 12.98 -7.88
C GLU A 163 -14.28 12.04 -6.83
N PRO A 164 -13.64 12.55 -5.78
CA PRO A 164 -13.18 11.72 -4.67
C PRO A 164 -14.40 11.13 -3.94
N VAL A 165 -14.60 9.82 -4.07
CA VAL A 165 -15.69 9.09 -3.40
C VAL A 165 -15.23 8.40 -2.13
N GLY A 166 -13.94 8.33 -1.90
CA GLY A 166 -13.34 7.78 -0.68
C GLY A 166 -11.84 8.06 -0.60
N ILE A 167 -11.39 8.08 0.62
CA ILE A 167 -9.97 8.03 0.98
C ILE A 167 -9.79 6.76 1.77
N ASP A 168 -8.72 6.04 1.46
CA ASP A 168 -8.44 4.76 2.10
C ASP A 168 -6.95 4.69 2.45
N LEU A 169 -6.57 3.77 3.31
CA LEU A 169 -5.16 3.51 3.54
C LEU A 169 -4.59 2.63 2.44
N SER A 170 -3.44 3.03 1.88
CA SER A 170 -2.71 2.19 0.91
C SER A 170 -2.43 0.80 1.49
N ALA A 171 -2.19 0.70 2.81
CA ALA A 171 -2.06 -0.55 3.54
C ALA A 171 -3.30 -1.46 3.42
N PHE A 172 -4.52 -0.90 3.50
CA PHE A 172 -5.76 -1.68 3.35
C PHE A 172 -5.98 -2.11 1.89
N GLY A 173 -5.67 -1.22 0.94
CA GLY A 173 -5.62 -1.56 -0.48
C GLY A 173 -4.67 -2.73 -0.76
N MET A 174 -3.47 -2.70 -0.17
CA MET A 174 -2.49 -3.76 -0.28
C MET A 174 -3.01 -5.11 0.24
N ILE A 175 -3.61 -5.13 1.43
CA ILE A 175 -4.21 -6.35 2.00
C ILE A 175 -5.32 -6.87 1.07
N ARG A 176 -6.22 -6.02 0.57
CA ARG A 176 -7.29 -6.45 -0.34
C ARG A 176 -6.76 -7.04 -1.65
N ALA A 177 -5.68 -6.47 -2.17
CA ALA A 177 -5.06 -6.94 -3.42
C ALA A 177 -4.38 -8.30 -3.27
N LEU A 178 -3.77 -8.56 -2.11
CA LEU A 178 -2.81 -9.66 -1.92
C LEU A 178 -3.26 -10.71 -0.90
N ALA A 179 -4.35 -10.47 -0.14
CA ALA A 179 -4.86 -11.50 0.77
C ALA A 179 -5.30 -12.75 -0.01
N GLY A 180 -4.74 -13.91 0.37
CA GLY A 180 -4.97 -15.19 -0.32
C GLY A 180 -3.94 -15.55 -1.37
N VAL A 181 -2.86 -14.75 -1.53
CA VAL A 181 -1.69 -15.17 -2.33
C VAL A 181 -0.90 -16.24 -1.56
N ASP A 182 -0.59 -17.35 -2.22
CA ASP A 182 0.17 -18.47 -1.64
C ASP A 182 1.69 -18.21 -1.58
N GLU A 183 2.45 -19.19 -1.08
CA GLU A 183 3.91 -19.13 -0.99
C GLU A 183 4.61 -19.06 -2.36
N GLY A 184 3.92 -19.40 -3.43
CA GLY A 184 4.41 -19.32 -4.81
C GLY A 184 4.04 -17.99 -5.51
N GLY A 185 3.45 -17.02 -4.79
CA GLY A 185 3.01 -15.75 -5.36
C GLY A 185 1.72 -15.86 -6.21
N MET A 186 1.06 -17.01 -6.19
CA MET A 186 -0.22 -17.27 -6.88
C MET A 186 -1.38 -17.12 -5.92
N ALA A 187 -2.48 -16.54 -6.36
CA ALA A 187 -3.67 -16.53 -5.51
C ALA A 187 -4.26 -17.94 -5.43
N VAL A 188 -4.40 -18.40 -4.22
CA VAL A 188 -5.28 -19.52 -3.92
C VAL A 188 -6.71 -19.01 -3.93
N PRO A 189 -7.64 -19.59 -4.73
CA PRO A 189 -9.04 -19.28 -4.59
C PRO A 189 -9.43 -19.49 -3.13
N ALA A 190 -10.02 -18.46 -2.51
CA ALA A 190 -10.56 -18.60 -1.18
C ALA A 190 -11.68 -19.65 -1.26
N GLU A 191 -11.42 -20.89 -0.88
CA GLU A 191 -12.49 -21.85 -0.68
C GLU A 191 -13.41 -21.32 0.42
N PRO A 192 -14.72 -21.30 0.21
CA PRO A 192 -15.65 -20.88 1.25
C PRO A 192 -15.45 -21.79 2.48
N GLY A 193 -14.96 -21.22 3.58
CA GLY A 193 -14.73 -21.94 4.84
C GLY A 193 -13.29 -22.31 5.17
N VAL A 194 -12.31 -22.10 4.28
CA VAL A 194 -10.89 -22.20 4.65
C VAL A 194 -10.42 -20.84 5.16
N THR A 195 -10.49 -20.65 6.47
CA THR A 195 -9.79 -19.55 7.15
C THR A 195 -8.31 -19.87 7.21
N ALA A 196 -7.46 -18.85 6.99
CA ALA A 196 -6.04 -18.96 7.32
C ALA A 196 -5.88 -19.56 8.74
N PRO A 197 -4.81 -20.34 9.00
CA PRO A 197 -4.59 -20.89 10.33
C PRO A 197 -4.77 -19.78 11.38
N PRO A 198 -5.60 -19.98 12.41
CA PRO A 198 -5.99 -18.91 13.34
C PRO A 198 -4.82 -18.28 14.08
N ASP A 199 -3.63 -18.89 14.02
CA ASP A 199 -2.48 -18.56 14.85
C ASP A 199 -1.35 -17.85 14.11
N LYS A 200 -1.52 -17.47 12.82
CA LYS A 200 -0.45 -16.86 12.01
C LYS A 200 -0.91 -15.61 11.28
N ALA A 201 0.00 -14.64 11.22
CA ALA A 201 -0.17 -13.41 10.47
C ALA A 201 0.77 -13.35 9.27
N VAL A 202 0.45 -12.50 8.30
CA VAL A 202 1.28 -12.16 7.16
C VAL A 202 1.67 -10.69 7.24
N LEU A 203 2.95 -10.38 7.05
CA LEU A 203 3.40 -9.01 6.85
C LEU A 203 3.36 -8.70 5.36
N TYR A 204 2.57 -7.72 4.98
CA TYR A 204 2.55 -7.13 3.64
C TYR A 204 3.44 -5.90 3.64
N CYS A 205 4.27 -5.75 2.61
CA CYS A 205 5.22 -4.65 2.47
C CYS A 205 5.18 -4.10 1.05
N ASN A 206 4.73 -2.86 0.89
CA ASN A 206 4.91 -2.12 -0.36
C ASN A 206 6.29 -1.45 -0.34
N LEU A 207 7.14 -1.84 -1.29
CA LEU A 207 8.45 -1.24 -1.55
C LEU A 207 8.28 -0.12 -2.59
N GLY A 208 7.58 0.94 -2.18
CA GLY A 208 7.36 2.18 -2.93
C GLY A 208 8.43 3.23 -2.61
N ASP A 209 8.10 4.51 -2.82
CA ASP A 209 8.94 5.63 -2.39
C ASP A 209 9.18 5.61 -0.88
N VAL A 210 8.14 5.37 -0.13
CA VAL A 210 8.18 4.99 1.29
C VAL A 210 7.90 3.49 1.44
N MET A 211 8.34 2.90 2.53
CA MET A 211 7.97 1.53 2.89
C MET A 211 6.64 1.53 3.64
N ASN A 212 5.59 0.97 3.04
CA ASN A 212 4.29 0.86 3.67
C ASN A 212 4.04 -0.59 4.11
N LEU A 213 3.86 -0.78 5.41
CA LEU A 213 3.80 -2.08 6.06
C LEU A 213 2.40 -2.32 6.65
N ALA A 214 1.91 -3.53 6.51
CA ALA A 214 0.69 -3.98 7.16
C ALA A 214 0.82 -5.43 7.64
N VAL A 215 0.55 -5.69 8.90
CA VAL A 215 0.36 -7.05 9.39
C VAL A 215 -1.12 -7.38 9.39
N ALA A 216 -1.48 -8.50 8.80
CA ALA A 216 -2.87 -8.92 8.74
C ALA A 216 -3.04 -10.42 8.98
N ARG A 217 -4.20 -10.80 9.50
CA ARG A 217 -4.70 -12.17 9.58
C ARG A 217 -5.87 -12.31 8.61
N GLY A 218 -5.65 -13.02 7.52
CA GLY A 218 -6.59 -13.01 6.40
C GLY A 218 -6.74 -11.59 5.84
N ARG A 219 -7.97 -11.04 5.89
CA ARG A 219 -8.26 -9.67 5.47
C ARG A 219 -8.30 -8.66 6.63
N SER A 220 -8.19 -9.13 7.86
CA SER A 220 -8.24 -8.25 9.04
C SER A 220 -6.86 -7.67 9.31
N CYS A 221 -6.74 -6.36 9.21
CA CYS A 221 -5.53 -5.61 9.54
C CYS A 221 -5.32 -5.61 11.06
N LEU A 222 -4.13 -5.96 11.50
CA LEU A 222 -3.72 -5.96 12.92
C LEU A 222 -2.80 -4.78 13.24
N PHE A 223 -1.99 -4.37 12.26
CA PHE A 223 -0.99 -3.33 12.44
C PHE A 223 -0.66 -2.67 11.10
N THR A 224 -0.37 -1.38 11.12
CA THR A 224 0.21 -0.68 9.98
C THR A 224 1.36 0.23 10.42
N ARG A 225 2.34 0.39 9.57
CA ARG A 225 3.42 1.36 9.74
C ARG A 225 3.89 1.86 8.38
N VAL A 226 4.18 3.14 8.30
CA VAL A 226 4.87 3.75 7.16
C VAL A 226 6.25 4.19 7.62
N SER A 227 7.29 3.76 6.91
CA SER A 227 8.67 4.17 7.12
C SER A 227 9.19 4.96 5.92
N PRO A 228 9.98 6.02 6.11
CA PRO A 228 10.61 6.76 5.03
C PRO A 228 11.69 5.94 4.31
N GLY A 229 12.15 4.82 4.90
CA GLY A 229 13.16 3.92 4.36
C GLY A 229 12.66 3.03 3.22
N GLY A 230 12.03 3.59 2.18
CA GLY A 230 11.60 2.89 0.97
C GLY A 230 12.64 2.93 -0.15
N MET A 231 12.15 2.92 -1.39
CA MET A 231 13.02 2.93 -2.58
C MET A 231 13.60 4.33 -2.89
N GLU A 232 12.96 5.41 -2.43
CA GLU A 232 13.39 6.76 -2.81
C GLU A 232 14.80 7.13 -2.32
N PRO A 233 15.22 6.79 -1.10
CA PRO A 233 16.63 7.00 -0.67
C PRO A 233 17.63 6.28 -1.57
N ILE A 234 17.32 5.07 -2.04
CA ILE A 234 18.17 4.29 -2.95
C ILE A 234 18.26 4.96 -4.32
N VAL A 235 17.12 5.40 -4.84
CA VAL A 235 17.03 6.15 -6.11
C VAL A 235 17.81 7.45 -6.03
N ALA A 236 17.62 8.24 -4.98
CA ALA A 236 18.30 9.52 -4.77
C ALA A 236 19.82 9.34 -4.67
N ARG A 237 20.28 8.32 -3.96
CA ARG A 237 21.70 7.99 -3.85
C ARG A 237 22.30 7.62 -5.22
N LEU A 238 21.64 6.72 -5.98
CA LEU A 238 22.12 6.35 -7.31
C LEU A 238 22.09 7.55 -8.26
N SER A 239 21.07 8.41 -8.19
CA SER A 239 20.99 9.63 -8.99
C SER A 239 22.17 10.57 -8.70
N SER A 240 22.46 10.84 -7.43
CA SER A 240 23.53 11.76 -7.04
C SER A 240 24.93 11.23 -7.35
N GLU A 241 25.20 9.96 -7.05
CA GLU A 241 26.50 9.33 -7.28
C GLU A 241 26.75 9.04 -8.78
N GLY A 242 25.68 8.75 -9.53
CA GLY A 242 25.73 8.40 -10.95
C GLY A 242 25.53 9.58 -11.93
N GLY A 243 25.16 10.76 -11.42
CA GLY A 243 24.77 11.88 -12.28
C GLY A 243 23.54 11.57 -13.14
N LEU A 244 22.64 10.72 -12.64
CA LEU A 244 21.44 10.26 -13.34
C LEU A 244 20.21 11.06 -12.91
N THR A 245 19.20 11.13 -13.77
CA THR A 245 17.87 11.56 -13.32
C THR A 245 17.23 10.47 -12.43
N PRO A 246 16.33 10.80 -11.52
CA PRO A 246 15.63 9.79 -10.70
C PRO A 246 14.94 8.70 -11.53
N GLU A 247 14.39 9.06 -12.69
CA GLU A 247 13.78 8.10 -13.59
C GLU A 247 14.80 7.11 -14.18
N HIS A 248 15.94 7.60 -14.64
CA HIS A 248 17.02 6.72 -15.11
C HIS A 248 17.59 5.86 -13.98
N ALA A 249 17.71 6.40 -12.77
CA ALA A 249 18.15 5.61 -11.63
C ALA A 249 17.19 4.45 -11.35
N ARG A 250 15.87 4.67 -11.35
CA ARG A 250 14.86 3.61 -11.20
C ARG A 250 14.98 2.55 -12.29
N GLN A 251 15.20 2.96 -13.55
CA GLN A 251 15.41 2.04 -14.67
C GLN A 251 16.67 1.19 -14.46
N TRP A 252 17.78 1.79 -14.04
CA TRP A 252 19.03 1.08 -13.77
C TRP A 252 18.91 0.10 -12.60
N LEU A 253 18.22 0.47 -11.52
CA LEU A 253 17.96 -0.44 -10.39
C LEU A 253 17.21 -1.70 -10.86
N THR A 254 16.17 -1.53 -11.68
CA THR A 254 15.40 -2.65 -12.23
C THR A 254 16.20 -3.47 -13.25
N TYR A 255 17.01 -2.82 -14.10
CA TYR A 255 17.79 -3.49 -15.12
C TYR A 255 18.93 -4.31 -14.53
N VAL A 256 19.65 -3.75 -13.56
CA VAL A 256 20.82 -4.40 -12.94
C VAL A 256 20.41 -5.49 -11.95
N GLY A 257 19.45 -5.22 -11.08
CA GLY A 257 18.98 -6.18 -10.07
C GLY A 257 20.10 -6.78 -9.22
N LEU A 258 19.82 -7.93 -8.59
CA LEU A 258 20.75 -8.66 -7.72
C LEU A 258 20.87 -10.16 -8.05
N ASN A 259 20.16 -10.66 -9.07
CA ASN A 259 20.02 -12.08 -9.36
C ASN A 259 21.09 -12.68 -10.27
N GLN A 260 21.93 -11.85 -10.92
CA GLN A 260 23.02 -12.33 -11.80
C GLN A 260 24.32 -11.58 -11.53
N PRO A 261 25.50 -12.16 -11.88
CA PRO A 261 26.79 -11.49 -11.74
C PRO A 261 26.84 -10.17 -12.52
N ALA A 262 27.52 -9.16 -11.95
CA ALA A 262 27.60 -7.84 -12.58
C ALA A 262 28.29 -7.88 -13.94
N GLU A 263 29.22 -8.80 -14.13
CA GLU A 263 30.00 -9.00 -15.37
C GLU A 263 29.15 -9.52 -16.53
N GLU A 264 28.00 -10.12 -16.25
CA GLU A 264 27.06 -10.62 -17.25
C GLU A 264 26.04 -9.60 -17.69
N ILE A 265 25.99 -8.42 -17.02
CA ILE A 265 25.02 -7.36 -17.30
C ILE A 265 25.61 -6.42 -18.37
N GLY A 266 24.85 -6.22 -19.44
CA GLY A 266 25.23 -5.30 -20.50
C GLY A 266 25.20 -3.82 -20.04
N GLY A 267 25.95 -2.96 -20.73
CA GLY A 267 25.99 -1.54 -20.46
C GLY A 267 27.37 -1.06 -19.99
N ASP A 268 27.41 0.15 -19.43
CA ASP A 268 28.64 0.71 -18.86
C ASP A 268 29.01 -0.01 -17.56
N PRO A 269 30.17 -0.69 -17.50
CA PRO A 269 30.57 -1.46 -16.30
C PRO A 269 30.66 -0.63 -15.02
N GLU A 270 31.00 0.67 -15.14
CA GLU A 270 31.07 1.56 -13.98
C GLU A 270 29.68 1.86 -13.43
N VAL A 271 28.70 2.11 -14.31
CA VAL A 271 27.31 2.34 -13.91
C VAL A 271 26.70 1.08 -13.33
N VAL A 272 26.97 -0.10 -13.92
CA VAL A 272 26.50 -1.40 -13.42
C VAL A 272 27.06 -1.65 -12.02
N ALA A 273 28.39 -1.50 -11.82
CA ALA A 273 29.04 -1.73 -10.54
C ALA A 273 28.50 -0.78 -9.45
N ARG A 274 28.34 0.50 -9.77
CA ARG A 274 27.77 1.50 -8.87
C ARG A 274 26.33 1.18 -8.50
N THR A 275 25.50 0.85 -9.48
CA THR A 275 24.10 0.46 -9.24
C THR A 275 24.02 -0.75 -8.32
N ARG A 276 24.88 -1.74 -8.53
CA ARG A 276 24.95 -2.93 -7.69
C ARG A 276 25.35 -2.61 -6.25
N SER A 277 26.34 -1.74 -6.07
CA SER A 277 26.79 -1.30 -4.73
C SER A 277 25.66 -0.58 -3.99
N VAL A 278 25.05 0.42 -4.64
CA VAL A 278 23.94 1.19 -4.06
C VAL A 278 22.76 0.30 -3.70
N LEU A 279 22.43 -0.68 -4.58
CA LEU A 279 21.33 -1.61 -4.32
C LEU A 279 21.65 -2.57 -3.17
N SER A 280 22.87 -3.06 -3.09
CA SER A 280 23.30 -3.97 -1.98
C SER A 280 23.28 -3.26 -0.62
N ASP A 281 23.72 -2.01 -0.56
CA ASP A 281 23.63 -1.21 0.66
C ASP A 281 22.17 -0.94 1.03
N GLY A 282 21.34 -0.58 0.02
CA GLY A 282 19.93 -0.36 0.20
C GLY A 282 19.14 -1.58 0.72
N VAL A 283 19.58 -2.81 0.37
CA VAL A 283 19.00 -4.04 0.95
C VAL A 283 19.18 -4.04 2.47
N SER A 284 20.35 -3.64 2.97
CA SER A 284 20.61 -3.59 4.41
C SER A 284 19.67 -2.61 5.11
N ASP A 285 19.49 -1.43 4.54
CA ASP A 285 18.60 -0.40 5.08
C ASP A 285 17.13 -0.87 5.09
N LEU A 286 16.67 -1.50 4.00
CA LEU A 286 15.31 -2.06 3.90
C LEU A 286 15.09 -3.19 4.92
N VAL A 287 16.08 -4.05 5.12
CA VAL A 287 16.04 -5.15 6.10
C VAL A 287 15.97 -4.62 7.53
N ASP A 288 16.75 -3.59 7.85
CA ASP A 288 16.76 -3.01 9.19
C ASP A 288 15.41 -2.36 9.52
N GLU A 289 14.77 -1.69 8.55
CA GLU A 289 13.41 -1.15 8.70
C GLU A 289 12.36 -2.24 8.88
N LEU A 290 12.48 -3.36 8.14
CA LEU A 290 11.59 -4.51 8.31
C LEU A 290 11.73 -5.12 9.70
N ARG A 291 12.95 -5.35 10.16
CA ARG A 291 13.23 -5.89 11.51
C ARG A 291 12.67 -5.00 12.60
N LEU A 292 12.98 -3.70 12.53
CA LEU A 292 12.45 -2.72 13.48
C LEU A 292 10.92 -2.73 13.53
N SER A 293 10.26 -2.91 12.38
CA SER A 293 8.80 -2.97 12.30
C SER A 293 8.23 -4.26 12.87
N LEU A 294 8.89 -5.40 12.61
CA LEU A 294 8.53 -6.70 13.18
C LEU A 294 8.70 -6.71 14.70
N ASP A 295 9.81 -6.17 15.21
CA ASP A 295 10.08 -6.07 16.65
C ASP A 295 9.04 -5.18 17.34
N TYR A 296 8.71 -4.02 16.74
CA TYR A 296 7.69 -3.13 17.27
C TYR A 296 6.30 -3.77 17.29
N TYR A 297 5.93 -4.50 16.22
CA TYR A 297 4.67 -5.25 16.19
C TYR A 297 4.69 -6.37 17.23
N GLY A 298 5.76 -7.17 17.27
CA GLY A 298 5.90 -8.31 18.19
C GLY A 298 5.88 -7.94 19.68
N ALA A 299 6.23 -6.69 20.01
CA ALA A 299 6.16 -6.18 21.38
C ALA A 299 4.72 -5.82 21.84
N GLN A 300 3.72 -5.86 20.96
CA GLN A 300 2.33 -5.59 21.33
C GLN A 300 1.69 -6.80 22.02
N GLU A 301 0.88 -6.58 23.05
CA GLU A 301 0.21 -7.65 23.82
C GLU A 301 -0.67 -8.57 22.95
N SER A 302 -1.25 -8.01 21.87
CA SER A 302 -2.12 -8.75 20.94
C SER A 302 -1.40 -9.28 19.71
N ALA A 303 -0.07 -9.21 19.65
CA ALA A 303 0.70 -9.66 18.50
C ALA A 303 0.59 -11.17 18.31
N ILE A 304 0.30 -11.58 17.07
CA ILE A 304 0.38 -12.98 16.64
C ILE A 304 1.61 -13.16 15.75
N PRO A 305 2.29 -14.32 15.81
CA PRO A 305 3.50 -14.54 15.04
C PRO A 305 3.31 -14.32 13.54
N VAL A 306 4.22 -13.56 12.94
CA VAL A 306 4.30 -13.42 11.47
C VAL A 306 5.06 -14.63 10.91
N ASP A 307 4.47 -15.32 9.93
CA ASP A 307 5.09 -16.51 9.33
C ASP A 307 5.79 -16.22 8.00
N ARG A 308 5.41 -15.17 7.30
CA ARG A 308 6.01 -14.75 6.04
C ARG A 308 5.80 -13.28 5.73
N ILE A 309 6.55 -12.80 4.75
CA ILE A 309 6.45 -11.43 4.23
C ILE A 309 6.05 -11.50 2.76
N ILE A 310 5.05 -10.73 2.38
CA ILE A 310 4.66 -10.54 0.99
C ILE A 310 5.07 -9.13 0.57
N VAL A 311 5.97 -9.03 -0.41
CA VAL A 311 6.41 -7.73 -0.96
C VAL A 311 5.71 -7.41 -2.26
N CYS A 312 5.34 -6.16 -2.44
CA CYS A 312 4.77 -5.59 -3.65
C CYS A 312 5.35 -4.20 -3.92
N GLY A 313 4.78 -3.47 -4.88
CA GLY A 313 5.26 -2.14 -5.27
C GLY A 313 6.49 -2.17 -6.18
N PRO A 314 6.95 -1.00 -6.65
CA PRO A 314 8.03 -0.90 -7.64
C PRO A 314 9.30 -1.66 -7.28
N GLY A 315 9.70 -1.67 -6.00
CA GLY A 315 10.87 -2.40 -5.54
C GLY A 315 10.76 -3.91 -5.71
N SER A 316 9.56 -4.48 -5.65
CA SER A 316 9.35 -5.93 -5.83
C SER A 316 9.66 -6.41 -7.25
N ALA A 317 9.68 -5.52 -8.23
CA ALA A 317 10.03 -5.82 -9.61
C ALA A 317 11.55 -5.80 -9.86
N ILE A 318 12.37 -5.41 -8.87
CA ILE A 318 13.83 -5.43 -8.99
C ILE A 318 14.30 -6.89 -8.84
N PRO A 319 14.95 -7.46 -9.88
CA PRO A 319 15.35 -8.86 -9.88
C PRO A 319 16.28 -9.20 -8.71
N GLY A 320 15.93 -10.19 -7.91
CA GLY A 320 16.73 -10.68 -6.78
C GLY A 320 16.62 -9.88 -5.49
N LEU A 321 15.89 -8.75 -5.47
CA LEU A 321 15.77 -7.91 -4.25
C LEU A 321 15.07 -8.68 -3.12
N ALA A 322 13.92 -9.29 -3.38
CA ALA A 322 13.19 -10.06 -2.38
C ALA A 322 14.05 -11.20 -1.77
N SER A 323 14.76 -11.95 -2.62
CA SER A 323 15.65 -13.03 -2.17
C SER A 323 16.84 -12.53 -1.34
N ALA A 324 17.40 -11.36 -1.70
CA ALA A 324 18.47 -10.75 -0.94
C ALA A 324 18.00 -10.30 0.46
N MET A 325 16.78 -9.77 0.57
CA MET A 325 16.16 -9.40 1.84
C MET A 325 15.83 -10.64 2.69
N GLU A 326 15.30 -11.72 2.08
CA GLU A 326 14.94 -12.96 2.75
C GLU A 326 16.12 -13.57 3.50
N GLY A 327 17.29 -13.66 2.84
CA GLY A 327 18.52 -14.19 3.44
C GLY A 327 18.95 -13.46 4.71
N SER A 328 18.50 -12.22 4.89
CA SER A 328 18.86 -11.39 6.03
C SER A 328 17.76 -11.32 7.10
N VAL A 329 16.49 -11.29 6.73
CA VAL A 329 15.37 -11.15 7.69
C VAL A 329 15.10 -12.43 8.46
N GLY A 330 15.30 -13.59 7.84
CA GLY A 330 15.04 -14.91 8.47
C GLY A 330 13.57 -15.35 8.44
N LEU A 331 12.75 -14.66 7.66
CA LEU A 331 11.37 -15.07 7.31
C LEU A 331 11.27 -15.22 5.80
N PRO A 332 10.44 -16.15 5.28
CA PRO A 332 10.18 -16.23 3.84
C PRO A 332 9.67 -14.91 3.28
N ILE A 333 10.26 -14.44 2.17
CA ILE A 333 9.84 -13.23 1.46
C ILE A 333 9.41 -13.58 0.05
N VAL A 334 8.15 -13.32 -0.28
CA VAL A 334 7.56 -13.60 -1.58
C VAL A 334 7.20 -12.30 -2.28
N ALA A 335 7.77 -12.05 -3.46
CA ALA A 335 7.28 -10.99 -4.35
C ALA A 335 5.98 -11.45 -4.99
N ALA A 336 4.88 -10.74 -4.71
CA ALA A 336 3.56 -11.16 -5.14
C ALA A 336 2.84 -10.09 -5.94
N ARG A 337 1.97 -10.56 -6.83
CA ARG A 337 1.05 -9.73 -7.61
C ARG A 337 -0.35 -10.34 -7.62
N PRO A 338 -1.41 -9.50 -7.72
CA PRO A 338 -2.75 -10.01 -7.87
C PRO A 338 -2.91 -10.88 -9.14
N PRO A 339 -3.69 -11.96 -9.11
CA PRO A 339 -3.95 -12.81 -10.29
C PRO A 339 -4.57 -12.04 -11.46
N ALA A 340 -5.32 -10.99 -11.16
CA ALA A 340 -5.90 -10.11 -12.17
C ALA A 340 -4.86 -9.46 -13.09
N PHE A 341 -3.58 -9.50 -12.72
CA PHE A 341 -2.45 -9.02 -13.53
C PHE A 341 -1.74 -10.12 -14.32
N ALA A 342 -2.33 -11.32 -14.44
CA ALA A 342 -1.81 -12.34 -15.34
C ALA A 342 -1.69 -11.75 -16.76
N GLY A 343 -0.46 -11.73 -17.30
CA GLY A 343 -0.19 -11.16 -18.63
C GLY A 343 0.20 -9.67 -18.65
N PHE A 344 0.21 -8.99 -17.51
CA PHE A 344 0.85 -7.67 -17.40
C PHE A 344 2.37 -7.82 -17.30
N ASP A 345 3.09 -6.79 -17.75
CA ASP A 345 4.50 -6.65 -17.43
C ASP A 345 4.71 -6.55 -15.92
N ASP A 346 5.79 -7.16 -15.40
CA ASP A 346 6.02 -7.26 -13.96
C ASP A 346 6.17 -5.89 -13.29
N GLY A 347 6.85 -4.95 -13.93
CA GLY A 347 7.00 -3.58 -13.43
C GLY A 347 5.69 -2.81 -13.43
N VAL A 348 4.85 -3.01 -14.45
CA VAL A 348 3.51 -2.42 -14.52
C VAL A 348 2.60 -3.01 -13.45
N ALA A 349 2.58 -4.35 -13.31
CA ALA A 349 1.79 -5.05 -12.28
C ALA A 349 2.16 -4.58 -10.86
N ALA A 350 3.47 -4.50 -10.58
CA ALA A 350 3.98 -4.04 -9.30
C ALA A 350 3.48 -2.63 -8.94
N ARG A 351 3.53 -1.70 -9.88
CA ARG A 351 3.06 -0.32 -9.69
C ARG A 351 1.54 -0.19 -9.59
N LEU A 352 0.77 -1.08 -10.19
CA LEU A 352 -0.69 -1.05 -10.16
C LEU A 352 -1.30 -1.77 -8.94
N THR A 353 -0.52 -2.52 -8.17
CA THR A 353 -1.04 -3.40 -7.10
C THR A 353 -1.84 -2.64 -6.06
N LEU A 354 -1.36 -1.51 -5.55
CA LEU A 354 -2.10 -0.70 -4.56
C LEU A 354 -3.36 -0.09 -5.18
N ALA A 355 -3.24 0.52 -6.35
CA ALA A 355 -4.38 1.10 -7.05
C ALA A 355 -5.47 0.06 -7.34
N TYR A 356 -5.09 -1.17 -7.71
CA TYR A 356 -6.03 -2.28 -7.87
C TYR A 356 -6.75 -2.59 -6.56
N GLY A 357 -6.03 -2.75 -5.47
CA GLY A 357 -6.63 -3.03 -4.16
C GLY A 357 -7.55 -1.90 -3.66
N LEU A 358 -7.24 -0.65 -4.01
CA LEU A 358 -8.10 0.51 -3.73
C LEU A 358 -9.37 0.54 -4.60
N ALA A 359 -9.33 -0.04 -5.80
CA ALA A 359 -10.50 -0.18 -6.66
C ALA A 359 -11.48 -1.26 -6.19
N LEU A 360 -11.00 -2.26 -5.42
CA LEU A 360 -11.83 -3.32 -4.89
C LEU A 360 -12.76 -2.79 -3.78
N GLU A 361 -13.97 -3.34 -3.73
CA GLU A 361 -14.89 -3.11 -2.62
C GLU A 361 -14.45 -3.88 -1.36
N ASN A 362 -14.82 -3.36 -0.18
CA ASN A 362 -14.51 -3.98 1.11
C ASN A 362 -15.31 -5.27 1.33
#